data_ce95db4560bb83286e97b4b1ab89e6cf
#
_entry.id   ce95db4560bb83286e97b4b1ab89e6cf
#
_cell.length_a   1.000
_cell.length_b   1.000
_cell.length_c   1.000
_cell.angle_alpha   90.00
_cell.angle_beta   90.00
_cell.angle_gamma   90.00
#
_symmetry.space_group_name_H-M   'P 1'
#
loop_
_entity.id
_entity.type
_entity.pdbx_description
1 polymer ?
#
loop_
_entity_poly.entity_id
_entity_poly.type
_entity_poly.pdbx_seq_one_letter_code
_entity_poly.pdbx_strand_id
1 'polypeptide(L)'
;MEDWALIRRLHLAEGESMRSIAERLGISRNTVAKAVRAECPPKYQRAAQETSAIRSAEPRIRELLKDNPRMPASVIAERIGWSGSPAWLRENVARIRPEYAPVDPADRISYEPGDQIQCDLVFPETRVPCGDGNARVFPVLVMTCSHSRFIMARMIPTRMTGDLLAGMWELLNGLGAVPRRLIWDNETGIGRRNRYAAGVEAFAGILATRIVQLKPKDPESKGIVERANGYLESSFLPGRSFTSPQDFNAQLDTWLARANTRMVRATGSRPVDRIGPDRAGMLALPPVPPTTGFVSRVRLPRDYYVRVASNDYSVDPRAIGRFVDVTADLETVRITFEGRDAGIHHRSWGRGRTITDPAHVEAAKTLRTAFQNPPAPPEETDALGLLRDLADYDRAFGVAFEHGQVLS
;
A
#
# COMPACT_ATOMS: atom_id res chain seq x y z
N MET A 1 -28.06 12.14 42.96
CA MET A 1 -28.84 10.89 43.19
C MET A 1 -28.54 10.31 44.56
N GLU A 2 -27.27 10.19 44.93
CA GLU A 2 -26.83 9.65 46.23
C GLU A 2 -27.42 10.39 47.43
N ASP A 3 -27.39 11.71 47.42
CA ASP A 3 -27.97 12.54 48.53
C ASP A 3 -29.47 12.34 48.71
N TRP A 4 -30.25 12.16 47.63
CA TRP A 4 -31.68 11.92 47.70
C TRP A 4 -32.00 10.57 48.36
N ALA A 5 -31.29 9.52 47.95
CA ALA A 5 -31.45 8.18 48.47
C ALA A 5 -31.02 8.11 49.95
N LEU A 6 -29.90 8.80 50.29
CA LEU A 6 -29.40 8.92 51.67
C LEU A 6 -30.40 9.63 52.58
N ILE A 7 -30.92 10.78 52.17
CA ILE A 7 -31.91 11.55 52.94
C ILE A 7 -33.14 10.72 53.24
N ARG A 8 -33.66 9.98 52.22
CA ARG A 8 -34.83 9.10 52.41
C ARG A 8 -34.54 7.94 53.36
N ARG A 9 -33.38 7.33 53.27
CA ARG A 9 -32.95 6.27 54.18
C ARG A 9 -32.90 6.78 55.63
N LEU A 10 -32.20 7.87 55.86
CA LEU A 10 -32.05 8.46 57.20
C LEU A 10 -33.42 8.83 57.80
N HIS A 11 -34.33 9.39 56.99
CA HIS A 11 -35.65 9.81 57.50
C HIS A 11 -36.65 8.67 57.63
N LEU A 12 -36.79 7.83 56.59
CA LEU A 12 -37.87 6.82 56.52
C LEU A 12 -37.47 5.50 57.18
N ALA A 13 -36.19 5.08 57.08
CA ALA A 13 -35.72 3.83 57.64
C ALA A 13 -35.10 3.97 59.05
N GLU A 14 -34.34 5.05 59.28
CA GLU A 14 -33.60 5.28 60.51
C GLU A 14 -34.33 6.23 61.44
N GLY A 15 -35.45 6.86 61.04
CA GLY A 15 -36.29 7.72 61.87
C GLY A 15 -35.69 9.06 62.26
N GLU A 16 -34.60 9.49 61.61
CA GLU A 16 -33.95 10.80 61.89
C GLU A 16 -34.89 11.95 61.56
N SER A 17 -34.87 13.01 62.43
CA SER A 17 -35.61 14.19 62.12
C SER A 17 -35.06 14.98 60.95
N MET A 18 -35.93 15.65 60.17
CA MET A 18 -35.49 16.48 59.02
C MET A 18 -34.49 17.56 59.39
N ARG A 19 -34.50 18.02 60.69
CA ARG A 19 -33.59 19.04 61.24
C ARG A 19 -32.21 18.42 61.46
N SER A 20 -32.14 17.24 62.05
CA SER A 20 -30.91 16.48 62.27
C SER A 20 -30.22 16.16 60.97
N ILE A 21 -30.99 15.68 59.97
CA ILE A 21 -30.47 15.37 58.61
C ILE A 21 -29.92 16.62 57.92
N ALA A 22 -30.61 17.76 58.05
CA ALA A 22 -30.16 19.03 57.49
C ALA A 22 -28.82 19.49 58.08
N GLU A 23 -28.69 19.41 59.41
CA GLU A 23 -27.46 19.72 60.13
C GLU A 23 -26.31 18.75 59.77
N ARG A 24 -26.61 17.45 59.75
CA ARG A 24 -25.62 16.40 59.43
C ARG A 24 -25.07 16.53 58.02
N LEU A 25 -25.90 16.88 57.02
CA LEU A 25 -25.54 16.96 55.62
C LEU A 25 -25.15 18.39 55.17
N GLY A 26 -25.24 19.38 56.05
CA GLY A 26 -24.93 20.76 55.71
C GLY A 26 -25.86 21.39 54.66
N ILE A 27 -27.11 20.93 54.58
CA ILE A 27 -28.12 21.37 53.61
C ILE A 27 -29.33 22.02 54.28
N SER A 28 -30.14 22.76 53.53
CA SER A 28 -31.34 23.38 54.08
C SER A 28 -32.40 22.34 54.46
N ARG A 29 -33.16 22.58 55.57
CA ARG A 29 -34.30 21.74 55.93
C ARG A 29 -35.35 21.63 54.82
N ASN A 30 -35.50 22.69 54.01
CA ASN A 30 -36.39 22.67 52.84
C ASN A 30 -35.91 21.70 51.76
N THR A 31 -34.62 21.55 51.57
CA THR A 31 -34.03 20.56 50.65
C THR A 31 -34.30 19.14 51.14
N VAL A 32 -34.14 18.88 52.44
CA VAL A 32 -34.49 17.59 53.05
C VAL A 32 -36.00 17.32 52.90
N ALA A 33 -36.87 18.25 53.19
CA ALA A 33 -38.32 18.11 53.05
C ALA A 33 -38.76 17.83 51.61
N LYS A 34 -38.11 18.48 50.60
CA LYS A 34 -38.34 18.19 49.19
C LYS A 34 -37.88 16.79 48.83
N ALA A 35 -36.72 16.38 49.30
CA ALA A 35 -36.18 15.05 49.02
C ALA A 35 -37.06 13.92 49.63
N VAL A 36 -37.60 14.10 50.83
CA VAL A 36 -38.49 13.14 51.47
C VAL A 36 -39.83 13.01 50.74
N ARG A 37 -40.42 14.13 50.26
CA ARG A 37 -41.70 14.15 49.54
C ARG A 37 -41.59 13.73 48.11
N ALA A 38 -40.43 13.80 47.46
CA ALA A 38 -40.27 13.47 46.07
C ALA A 38 -40.30 11.93 45.84
N GLU A 39 -41.13 11.45 44.95
CA GLU A 39 -41.22 10.05 44.57
C GLU A 39 -40.02 9.54 43.75
N CYS A 40 -39.32 10.45 43.06
CA CYS A 40 -38.12 10.20 42.30
C CYS A 40 -37.04 11.25 42.59
N PRO A 41 -35.75 10.95 42.30
CA PRO A 41 -34.66 11.92 42.46
C PRO A 41 -34.96 13.22 41.69
N PRO A 42 -34.90 14.41 42.31
CA PRO A 42 -35.14 15.65 41.59
C PRO A 42 -34.14 15.86 40.49
N LYS A 43 -34.63 15.98 39.25
CA LYS A 43 -33.80 16.38 38.10
C LYS A 43 -33.74 17.90 38.10
N TYR A 44 -32.54 18.45 38.15
CA TYR A 44 -32.35 19.87 37.95
C TYR A 44 -32.76 20.24 36.52
N GLN A 45 -33.93 20.81 36.38
CA GLN A 45 -34.38 21.39 35.12
C GLN A 45 -34.05 22.88 35.15
N ARG A 46 -33.00 23.24 34.43
CA ARG A 46 -32.73 24.63 34.16
C ARG A 46 -33.88 25.17 33.30
N ALA A 47 -34.61 26.18 33.75
CA ALA A 47 -35.58 26.84 32.89
C ALA A 47 -34.88 27.25 31.58
N ALA A 48 -35.44 26.86 30.43
CA ALA A 48 -34.91 27.23 29.15
C ALA A 48 -34.87 28.75 29.08
N GLN A 49 -33.67 29.34 29.01
CA GLN A 49 -33.56 30.78 28.79
C GLN A 49 -34.15 31.10 27.45
N GLU A 50 -35.26 31.84 27.40
CA GLU A 50 -35.99 32.21 26.19
C GLU A 50 -35.14 33.06 25.24
N THR A 51 -34.08 33.70 25.68
CA THR A 51 -33.11 34.49 24.91
C THR A 51 -31.74 33.79 24.85
N SER A 52 -31.67 32.59 24.30
CA SER A 52 -30.35 32.00 24.11
C SER A 52 -29.75 32.51 22.78
N ALA A 53 -28.44 32.86 22.80
CA ALA A 53 -27.71 33.32 21.62
C ALA A 53 -27.83 32.36 20.43
N ILE A 54 -28.15 31.08 20.65
CA ILE A 54 -28.35 30.10 19.61
C ILE A 54 -29.67 30.32 18.85
N ARG A 55 -30.74 30.80 19.53
CA ARG A 55 -32.02 31.07 18.86
C ARG A 55 -31.89 32.18 17.82
N SER A 56 -31.11 33.21 18.09
CA SER A 56 -30.82 34.28 17.15
C SER A 56 -29.94 33.81 15.99
N ALA A 57 -29.03 32.84 16.23
CA ALA A 57 -28.15 32.29 15.24
C ALA A 57 -28.77 31.13 14.41
N GLU A 58 -29.82 30.47 14.94
CA GLU A 58 -30.43 29.28 14.33
C GLU A 58 -30.90 29.49 12.91
N PRO A 59 -31.57 30.59 12.52
CA PRO A 59 -31.99 30.83 11.14
C PRO A 59 -30.81 30.82 10.16
N ARG A 60 -29.69 31.44 10.55
CA ARG A 60 -28.48 31.50 9.75
C ARG A 60 -27.77 30.14 9.68
N ILE A 61 -27.78 29.37 10.77
CA ILE A 61 -27.29 27.99 10.79
C ILE A 61 -28.09 27.12 9.83
N ARG A 62 -29.42 27.24 9.83
CA ARG A 62 -30.34 26.50 8.95
C ARG A 62 -30.11 26.84 7.48
N GLU A 63 -29.91 28.12 7.16
CA GLU A 63 -29.60 28.57 5.80
C GLU A 63 -28.28 27.93 5.30
N LEU A 64 -27.21 27.99 6.10
CA LEU A 64 -25.93 27.37 5.74
C LEU A 64 -26.01 25.84 5.59
N LEU A 65 -26.80 25.17 6.44
CA LEU A 65 -27.00 23.73 6.36
C LEU A 65 -27.89 23.31 5.18
N LYS A 66 -28.79 24.18 4.72
CA LYS A 66 -29.61 23.92 3.52
C LYS A 66 -28.74 23.81 2.27
N ASP A 67 -27.80 24.75 2.12
CA ASP A 67 -26.89 24.77 0.97
C ASP A 67 -25.73 23.76 1.12
N ASN A 68 -25.28 23.55 2.34
CA ASN A 68 -24.12 22.69 2.65
C ASN A 68 -24.41 21.82 3.89
N PRO A 69 -25.18 20.73 3.76
CA PRO A 69 -25.64 19.91 4.89
C PRO A 69 -24.49 19.32 5.76
N ARG A 70 -23.31 19.08 5.17
CA ARG A 70 -22.14 18.53 5.85
C ARG A 70 -21.13 19.57 6.33
N MET A 71 -21.46 20.88 6.25
CA MET A 71 -20.56 21.98 6.71
C MET A 71 -20.12 21.75 8.16
N PRO A 72 -18.80 21.76 8.49
CA PRO A 72 -18.33 21.62 9.87
C PRO A 72 -18.86 22.74 10.79
N ALA A 73 -19.15 22.43 12.03
CA ALA A 73 -19.64 23.43 13.01
C ALA A 73 -18.64 24.58 13.26
N SER A 74 -17.34 24.32 13.12
CA SER A 74 -16.30 25.36 13.19
C SER A 74 -16.41 26.38 12.04
N VAL A 75 -16.68 25.89 10.83
CA VAL A 75 -16.89 26.76 9.66
C VAL A 75 -18.20 27.54 9.79
N ILE A 76 -19.27 26.89 10.28
CA ILE A 76 -20.53 27.58 10.59
C ILE A 76 -20.27 28.71 11.62
N ALA A 77 -19.49 28.43 12.70
CA ALA A 77 -19.12 29.43 13.70
C ALA A 77 -18.47 30.67 13.07
N GLU A 78 -17.51 30.45 12.19
CA GLU A 78 -16.83 31.51 11.44
C GLU A 78 -17.82 32.33 10.59
N ARG A 79 -18.67 31.65 9.84
CA ARG A 79 -19.62 32.31 8.89
C ARG A 79 -20.70 33.12 9.58
N ILE A 80 -21.12 32.75 10.80
CA ILE A 80 -22.14 33.47 11.57
C ILE A 80 -21.54 34.44 12.60
N GLY A 81 -20.19 34.52 12.72
CA GLY A 81 -19.52 35.36 13.71
C GLY A 81 -19.79 34.89 15.14
N TRP A 82 -19.80 33.58 15.41
CA TRP A 82 -20.12 33.00 16.70
C TRP A 82 -19.07 33.32 17.75
N SER A 83 -19.48 34.01 18.83
CA SER A 83 -18.62 34.36 19.97
C SER A 83 -18.88 33.55 21.25
N GLY A 84 -19.87 32.65 21.23
CA GLY A 84 -20.22 31.79 22.36
C GLY A 84 -19.39 30.51 22.43
N SER A 85 -19.77 29.58 23.32
CA SER A 85 -19.10 28.29 23.48
C SER A 85 -19.10 27.46 22.20
N PRO A 86 -17.92 27.04 21.70
CA PRO A 86 -17.82 26.19 20.53
C PRO A 86 -18.47 24.80 20.70
N ALA A 87 -18.42 24.26 21.94
CA ALA A 87 -19.03 22.99 22.28
C ALA A 87 -20.55 23.05 22.16
N TRP A 88 -21.13 24.13 22.66
CA TRP A 88 -22.57 24.35 22.65
C TRP A 88 -23.10 24.60 21.22
N LEU A 89 -22.36 25.35 20.40
CA LEU A 89 -22.70 25.49 18.97
C LEU A 89 -22.67 24.14 18.27
N ARG A 90 -21.61 23.34 18.52
CA ARG A 90 -21.45 22.00 17.91
C ARG A 90 -22.62 21.09 18.26
N GLU A 91 -23.08 21.09 19.50
CA GLU A 91 -24.23 20.30 19.95
C GLU A 91 -25.53 20.76 19.26
N ASN A 92 -25.77 22.05 19.13
CA ASN A 92 -26.95 22.56 18.44
C ASN A 92 -26.92 22.34 16.93
N VAL A 93 -25.79 22.52 16.29
CA VAL A 93 -25.60 22.16 14.87
C VAL A 93 -25.84 20.67 14.66
N ALA A 94 -25.35 19.80 15.55
CA ALA A 94 -25.59 18.36 15.48
C ALA A 94 -27.08 18.00 15.63
N ARG A 95 -27.84 18.76 16.46
CA ARG A 95 -29.29 18.59 16.63
C ARG A 95 -30.08 19.01 15.41
N ILE A 96 -29.67 20.09 14.73
CA ILE A 96 -30.37 20.66 13.56
C ILE A 96 -30.03 19.91 12.26
N ARG A 97 -28.79 19.46 12.13
CA ARG A 97 -28.25 18.83 10.90
C ARG A 97 -29.09 17.69 10.33
N PRO A 98 -29.68 16.75 11.12
CA PRO A 98 -30.49 15.66 10.58
C PRO A 98 -31.69 16.11 9.71
N GLU A 99 -32.16 17.35 9.87
CA GLU A 99 -33.23 17.91 9.05
C GLU A 99 -32.79 18.17 7.60
N TYR A 100 -31.47 18.35 7.37
CA TYR A 100 -30.86 18.66 6.06
C TYR A 100 -29.99 17.53 5.51
N ALA A 101 -29.44 16.72 6.40
CA ALA A 101 -28.66 15.53 6.08
C ALA A 101 -29.14 14.38 6.97
N PRO A 102 -30.11 13.58 6.53
CA PRO A 102 -30.56 12.43 7.29
C PRO A 102 -29.37 11.51 7.61
N VAL A 103 -29.43 10.90 8.80
CA VAL A 103 -28.40 9.94 9.24
C VAL A 103 -28.45 8.76 8.25
N ASP A 104 -27.30 8.49 7.65
CA ASP A 104 -27.09 7.30 6.82
C ASP A 104 -26.59 6.17 7.72
N PRO A 105 -27.42 5.21 8.10
CA PRO A 105 -27.00 4.11 8.96
C PRO A 105 -26.15 3.14 8.15
N ALA A 106 -24.93 2.88 8.60
CA ALA A 106 -24.07 1.85 8.03
C ALA A 106 -24.25 0.53 8.81
N ASP A 107 -24.54 -0.54 8.10
CA ASP A 107 -24.61 -1.88 8.68
C ASP A 107 -23.22 -2.40 9.05
N ARG A 108 -23.17 -3.24 10.09
CA ARG A 108 -21.94 -3.95 10.43
C ARG A 108 -21.73 -5.11 9.45
N ILE A 109 -20.84 -4.90 8.49
CA ILE A 109 -20.49 -5.93 7.52
C ILE A 109 -19.70 -7.04 8.24
N SER A 110 -20.21 -8.27 8.17
CA SER A 110 -19.45 -9.47 8.54
C SER A 110 -18.72 -10.01 7.30
N TYR A 111 -17.55 -10.62 7.55
CA TYR A 111 -16.71 -11.15 6.49
C TYR A 111 -16.43 -12.63 6.78
N GLU A 112 -16.67 -13.48 5.79
CA GLU A 112 -16.35 -14.89 5.86
C GLU A 112 -14.83 -15.12 5.88
N PRO A 113 -14.38 -16.17 6.62
CA PRO A 113 -12.97 -16.55 6.61
C PRO A 113 -12.46 -16.85 5.19
N GLY A 114 -11.29 -16.33 4.86
CA GLY A 114 -10.62 -16.58 3.59
C GLY A 114 -11.23 -15.92 2.36
N ASP A 115 -12.34 -15.20 2.51
CA ASP A 115 -13.06 -14.63 1.39
C ASP A 115 -12.30 -13.47 0.75
N GLN A 116 -11.87 -12.48 1.53
CA GLN A 116 -11.25 -11.31 0.94
C GLN A 116 -10.13 -10.68 1.78
N ILE A 117 -9.18 -10.09 1.05
CA ILE A 117 -8.15 -9.18 1.56
C ILE A 117 -8.36 -7.82 0.93
N GLN A 118 -8.38 -6.76 1.73
CA GLN A 118 -8.39 -5.38 1.25
C GLN A 118 -6.95 -4.90 1.07
N CYS A 119 -6.67 -4.30 -0.08
CA CYS A 119 -5.34 -3.86 -0.50
C CYS A 119 -5.35 -2.33 -0.72
N ASP A 120 -4.28 -1.68 -0.31
CA ASP A 120 -4.07 -0.25 -0.53
C ASP A 120 -2.59 0.13 -0.62
N LEU A 121 -2.31 1.32 -1.16
CA LEU A 121 -1.00 1.94 -1.13
C LEU A 121 -1.00 3.16 -0.21
N VAL A 122 -0.10 3.15 0.75
CA VAL A 122 0.21 4.30 1.60
C VAL A 122 1.48 4.96 1.09
N PHE A 123 1.48 6.29 1.04
CA PHE A 123 2.65 7.10 0.72
C PHE A 123 3.07 7.88 1.97
N PRO A 124 3.87 7.29 2.87
CA PRO A 124 4.30 7.97 4.07
C PRO A 124 5.15 9.19 3.71
N GLU A 125 4.99 10.30 4.44
CA GLU A 125 5.81 11.50 4.22
C GLU A 125 7.30 11.28 4.52
N THR A 126 7.62 10.19 5.22
CA THR A 126 8.97 9.81 5.59
C THR A 126 9.82 9.51 4.36
N ARG A 127 10.94 10.23 4.24
CA ARG A 127 11.92 10.00 3.18
C ARG A 127 12.93 8.95 3.61
N VAL A 128 13.17 7.96 2.75
CA VAL A 128 14.10 6.85 2.99
C VAL A 128 15.30 6.98 2.06
N PRO A 129 16.54 6.92 2.57
CA PRO A 129 17.75 6.93 1.75
C PRO A 129 17.77 5.76 0.77
N CYS A 130 18.18 6.02 -0.49
CA CYS A 130 18.21 4.99 -1.55
C CYS A 130 19.63 4.61 -1.98
N GLY A 131 20.65 5.04 -1.25
CA GLY A 131 22.06 4.70 -1.54
C GLY A 131 22.65 5.45 -2.74
N ASP A 132 21.95 6.45 -3.30
CA ASP A 132 22.40 7.33 -4.39
C ASP A 132 22.63 8.78 -3.93
N GLY A 133 22.77 8.99 -2.63
CA GLY A 133 22.88 10.31 -2.00
C GLY A 133 21.54 11.03 -1.81
N ASN A 134 20.44 10.44 -2.26
CA ASN A 134 19.10 11.02 -2.13
C ASN A 134 18.22 10.17 -1.19
N ALA A 135 17.24 10.84 -0.61
CA ALA A 135 16.17 10.19 0.13
C ALA A 135 14.83 10.45 -0.58
N ARG A 136 14.00 9.41 -0.71
CA ARG A 136 12.71 9.46 -1.44
C ARG A 136 11.58 8.87 -0.62
N VAL A 137 10.36 9.25 -0.99
CA VAL A 137 9.14 8.61 -0.53
C VAL A 137 8.87 7.40 -1.41
N PHE A 138 8.65 6.26 -0.79
CA PHE A 138 8.28 5.01 -1.46
C PHE A 138 6.88 4.58 -1.05
N PRO A 139 6.12 3.95 -1.95
CA PRO A 139 4.83 3.38 -1.60
C PRO A 139 4.99 2.18 -0.66
N VAL A 140 4.10 2.08 0.31
CA VAL A 140 3.94 0.91 1.18
C VAL A 140 2.65 0.21 0.77
N LEU A 141 2.77 -1.00 0.25
CA LEU A 141 1.64 -1.88 0.00
C LEU A 141 1.13 -2.41 1.34
N VAL A 142 -0.14 -2.19 1.63
CA VAL A 142 -0.83 -2.71 2.81
C VAL A 142 -1.94 -3.66 2.38
N MET A 143 -1.94 -4.86 2.93
CA MET A 143 -2.93 -5.88 2.69
C MET A 143 -3.53 -6.35 4.03
N THR A 144 -4.84 -6.26 4.19
CA THR A 144 -5.51 -6.59 5.46
C THR A 144 -6.60 -7.63 5.22
N CYS A 145 -6.49 -8.77 5.89
CA CYS A 145 -7.53 -9.81 5.87
C CYS A 145 -8.83 -9.27 6.47
N SER A 146 -9.92 -9.39 5.73
CA SER A 146 -11.18 -8.76 6.15
C SER A 146 -11.84 -9.45 7.34
N HIS A 147 -11.67 -10.75 7.49
CA HIS A 147 -12.21 -11.50 8.63
C HIS A 147 -11.33 -11.38 9.88
N SER A 148 -10.05 -11.72 9.79
CA SER A 148 -9.14 -11.74 10.96
C SER A 148 -8.63 -10.37 11.36
N ARG A 149 -8.65 -9.39 10.47
CA ARG A 149 -7.99 -8.08 10.62
C ARG A 149 -6.45 -8.19 10.65
N PHE A 150 -5.90 -9.31 10.18
CA PHE A 150 -4.47 -9.52 10.10
C PHE A 150 -3.86 -8.59 9.05
N ILE A 151 -2.85 -7.82 9.45
CA ILE A 151 -2.21 -6.80 8.62
C ILE A 151 -0.92 -7.37 8.08
N MET A 152 -0.71 -7.23 6.79
CA MET A 152 0.53 -7.46 6.08
C MET A 152 0.90 -6.16 5.35
N ALA A 153 2.16 -5.81 5.33
CA ALA A 153 2.61 -4.62 4.60
C ALA A 153 4.05 -4.78 4.12
N ARG A 154 4.39 -4.12 3.00
CA ARG A 154 5.72 -4.08 2.42
C ARG A 154 5.94 -2.76 1.70
N MET A 155 7.04 -2.06 1.96
CA MET A 155 7.50 -0.98 1.11
C MET A 155 7.98 -1.57 -0.21
N ILE A 156 7.61 -0.96 -1.32
CA ILE A 156 7.95 -1.41 -2.68
C ILE A 156 8.61 -0.28 -3.48
N PRO A 157 9.41 -0.57 -4.51
CA PRO A 157 10.17 0.44 -5.23
C PRO A 157 9.31 1.48 -5.94
N THR A 158 8.21 1.04 -6.55
CA THR A 158 7.30 1.91 -7.32
C THR A 158 5.86 1.41 -7.24
N ARG A 159 4.91 2.25 -7.64
CA ARG A 159 3.50 1.87 -7.82
C ARG A 159 3.20 1.23 -9.20
N MET A 160 4.23 0.92 -9.98
CA MET A 160 4.05 0.28 -11.28
C MET A 160 3.55 -1.16 -11.10
N THR A 161 2.79 -1.65 -12.07
CA THR A 161 2.14 -2.96 -12.02
C THR A 161 3.09 -4.08 -11.61
N GLY A 162 4.27 -4.17 -12.20
CA GLY A 162 5.24 -5.22 -11.88
C GLY A 162 5.62 -5.24 -10.40
N ASP A 163 5.94 -4.08 -9.82
CA ASP A 163 6.34 -3.97 -8.41
C ASP A 163 5.16 -4.22 -7.46
N LEU A 164 3.94 -3.78 -7.83
CA LEU A 164 2.73 -4.08 -7.08
C LEU A 164 2.45 -5.59 -7.03
N LEU A 165 2.51 -6.26 -8.17
CA LEU A 165 2.27 -7.70 -8.25
C LEU A 165 3.37 -8.48 -7.50
N ALA A 166 4.62 -8.03 -7.56
CA ALA A 166 5.73 -8.62 -6.80
C ALA A 166 5.51 -8.47 -5.29
N GLY A 167 5.12 -7.28 -4.83
CA GLY A 167 4.79 -7.05 -3.42
C GLY A 167 3.60 -7.87 -2.94
N MET A 168 2.54 -7.95 -3.75
CA MET A 168 1.38 -8.79 -3.44
C MET A 168 1.76 -10.27 -3.34
N TRP A 169 2.56 -10.76 -4.28
CA TRP A 169 3.03 -12.14 -4.26
C TRP A 169 3.88 -12.44 -3.03
N GLU A 170 4.81 -11.56 -2.68
CA GLU A 170 5.65 -11.72 -1.49
C GLU A 170 4.81 -11.82 -0.20
N LEU A 171 3.81 -10.94 -0.05
CA LEU A 171 2.92 -10.95 1.11
C LEU A 171 2.01 -12.19 1.15
N LEU A 172 1.47 -12.63 0.02
CA LEU A 172 0.63 -13.83 -0.07
C LEU A 172 1.46 -15.10 0.15
N ASN A 173 2.66 -15.16 -0.40
CA ASN A 173 3.58 -16.26 -0.18
C ASN A 173 3.98 -16.37 1.30
N GLY A 174 4.28 -15.24 1.95
CA GLY A 174 4.52 -15.19 3.40
C GLY A 174 3.31 -15.56 4.24
N LEU A 175 2.09 -15.25 3.80
CA LEU A 175 0.85 -15.70 4.42
C LEU A 175 0.65 -17.21 4.27
N GLY A 176 1.15 -17.82 3.18
CA GLY A 176 0.99 -19.23 2.86
C GLY A 176 -0.38 -19.59 2.26
N ALA A 177 -1.16 -18.62 1.80
CA ALA A 177 -2.50 -18.83 1.26
C ALA A 177 -2.94 -17.65 0.38
N VAL A 178 -3.96 -17.89 -0.46
CA VAL A 178 -4.52 -16.90 -1.39
C VAL A 178 -6.00 -16.68 -1.09
N PRO A 179 -6.47 -15.44 -0.87
CA PRO A 179 -7.89 -15.16 -0.63
C PRO A 179 -8.69 -15.38 -1.92
N ARG A 180 -9.99 -15.59 -1.80
CA ARG A 180 -10.89 -15.69 -2.96
C ARG A 180 -10.98 -14.36 -3.72
N ARG A 181 -10.83 -13.23 -3.01
CA ARG A 181 -10.91 -11.88 -3.59
C ARG A 181 -9.83 -10.97 -3.03
N LEU A 182 -9.23 -10.15 -3.91
CA LEU A 182 -8.34 -9.05 -3.58
C LEU A 182 -9.07 -7.76 -3.93
N ILE A 183 -9.37 -6.96 -2.92
CA ILE A 183 -10.16 -5.73 -3.06
C ILE A 183 -9.23 -4.53 -3.18
N TRP A 184 -9.30 -3.84 -4.29
CA TRP A 184 -8.52 -2.65 -4.59
C TRP A 184 -9.40 -1.43 -4.81
N ASP A 185 -8.90 -0.26 -4.49
CA ASP A 185 -9.43 0.99 -5.02
C ASP A 185 -9.00 1.17 -6.50
N ASN A 186 -9.34 2.30 -7.12
CA ASN A 186 -8.93 2.64 -8.48
C ASN A 186 -7.42 2.92 -8.60
N GLU A 187 -6.57 1.98 -8.14
CA GLU A 187 -5.13 2.06 -8.29
C GLU A 187 -4.72 1.80 -9.73
N THR A 188 -4.02 2.77 -10.34
CA THR A 188 -3.64 2.71 -11.75
C THR A 188 -2.72 1.55 -12.10
N GLY A 189 -1.88 1.11 -11.16
CA GLY A 189 -1.01 -0.06 -11.33
C GLY A 189 -1.77 -1.38 -11.36
N ILE A 190 -3.01 -1.42 -10.87
CA ILE A 190 -3.91 -2.59 -10.99
C ILE A 190 -4.81 -2.46 -12.21
N GLY A 191 -5.26 -1.24 -12.51
CA GLY A 191 -6.10 -0.99 -13.66
C GLY A 191 -6.86 0.32 -13.57
N ARG A 192 -7.60 0.65 -14.63
CA ARG A 192 -8.39 1.87 -14.70
C ARG A 192 -9.65 1.64 -15.51
N ARG A 193 -10.79 2.21 -15.09
CA ARG A 193 -12.07 2.16 -15.83
C ARG A 193 -12.49 0.73 -16.20
N ASN A 194 -12.45 -0.19 -15.25
CA ASN A 194 -12.75 -1.62 -15.41
C ASN A 194 -11.85 -2.36 -16.43
N ARG A 195 -10.66 -1.85 -16.72
CA ARG A 195 -9.62 -2.54 -17.49
C ARG A 195 -8.41 -2.76 -16.62
N TYR A 196 -7.98 -4.00 -16.51
CA TYR A 196 -6.76 -4.33 -15.79
C TYR A 196 -5.52 -3.86 -16.54
N ALA A 197 -4.48 -3.52 -15.80
CA ALA A 197 -3.16 -3.31 -16.35
C ALA A 197 -2.57 -4.63 -16.86
N ALA A 198 -1.64 -4.54 -17.80
CA ALA A 198 -1.00 -5.73 -18.37
C ALA A 198 -0.37 -6.60 -17.26
N GLY A 199 -0.61 -7.91 -17.32
CA GLY A 199 -0.13 -8.89 -16.35
C GLY A 199 -1.05 -9.14 -15.14
N VAL A 200 -1.98 -8.25 -14.84
CA VAL A 200 -2.88 -8.40 -13.67
C VAL A 200 -3.84 -9.58 -13.83
N GLU A 201 -4.40 -9.79 -15.02
CA GLU A 201 -5.29 -10.92 -15.29
C GLU A 201 -4.54 -12.26 -15.20
N ALA A 202 -3.32 -12.32 -15.76
CA ALA A 202 -2.48 -13.52 -15.67
C ALA A 202 -2.11 -13.82 -14.21
N PHE A 203 -1.75 -12.81 -13.44
CA PHE A 203 -1.48 -12.93 -12.01
C PHE A 203 -2.68 -13.48 -11.24
N ALA A 204 -3.86 -12.88 -11.45
CA ALA A 204 -5.10 -13.33 -10.81
C ALA A 204 -5.46 -14.77 -11.22
N GLY A 205 -5.27 -15.12 -12.50
CA GLY A 205 -5.51 -16.45 -13.02
C GLY A 205 -4.61 -17.53 -12.40
N ILE A 206 -3.31 -17.27 -12.29
CA ILE A 206 -2.35 -18.19 -11.65
C ILE A 206 -2.69 -18.40 -10.18
N LEU A 207 -3.09 -17.34 -9.46
CA LEU A 207 -3.50 -17.41 -8.06
C LEU A 207 -4.92 -17.98 -7.87
N ALA A 208 -5.68 -18.17 -8.93
CA ALA A 208 -7.11 -18.54 -8.90
C ALA A 208 -7.97 -17.59 -8.03
N THR A 209 -7.56 -16.32 -7.91
CA THR A 209 -8.24 -15.29 -7.13
C THR A 209 -8.94 -14.28 -8.05
N ARG A 210 -9.90 -13.54 -7.50
CA ARG A 210 -10.54 -12.44 -8.22
C ARG A 210 -10.03 -11.10 -7.70
N ILE A 211 -9.49 -10.26 -8.58
CA ILE A 211 -9.20 -8.86 -8.25
C ILE A 211 -10.47 -8.04 -8.48
N VAL A 212 -10.89 -7.27 -7.48
CA VAL A 212 -12.09 -6.44 -7.52
C VAL A 212 -11.68 -4.99 -7.31
N GLN A 213 -11.92 -4.14 -8.30
CA GLN A 213 -11.77 -2.70 -8.15
C GLN A 213 -13.08 -2.10 -7.66
N LEU A 214 -13.02 -1.36 -6.57
CA LEU A 214 -14.18 -0.68 -5.99
C LEU A 214 -14.65 0.48 -6.87
N LYS A 215 -15.94 0.76 -6.81
CA LYS A 215 -16.48 1.96 -7.46
C LYS A 215 -15.98 3.21 -6.72
N PRO A 216 -15.73 4.33 -7.44
CA PRO A 216 -15.40 5.60 -6.81
C PRO A 216 -16.49 6.00 -5.80
N LYS A 217 -16.09 6.44 -4.61
CA LYS A 217 -16.99 6.89 -3.52
C LYS A 217 -17.79 5.76 -2.84
N ASP A 218 -17.24 4.55 -2.71
CA ASP A 218 -17.78 3.50 -1.85
C ASP A 218 -16.92 3.39 -0.56
N PRO A 219 -17.13 4.26 0.45
CA PRO A 219 -16.30 4.30 1.65
C PRO A 219 -16.52 3.09 2.57
N GLU A 220 -17.66 2.40 2.46
CA GLU A 220 -17.97 1.29 3.36
C GLU A 220 -17.15 0.04 3.04
N SER A 221 -16.85 -0.18 1.76
CA SER A 221 -16.16 -1.38 1.29
C SER A 221 -14.67 -1.40 1.64
N LYS A 222 -14.04 -0.28 2.02
CA LYS A 222 -12.57 -0.17 2.24
C LYS A 222 -12.15 0.17 3.68
N GLY A 223 -13.10 0.39 4.57
CA GLY A 223 -12.85 0.87 5.94
C GLY A 223 -11.93 0.00 6.80
N ILE A 224 -11.55 -1.22 6.35
CA ILE A 224 -10.65 -2.12 7.10
C ILE A 224 -9.20 -1.75 6.83
N VAL A 225 -8.80 -1.66 5.55
CA VAL A 225 -7.43 -1.30 5.18
C VAL A 225 -7.13 0.16 5.52
N GLU A 226 -8.08 1.07 5.41
CA GLU A 226 -7.92 2.46 5.84
C GLU A 226 -7.59 2.59 7.32
N ARG A 227 -8.23 1.79 8.19
CA ARG A 227 -7.88 1.73 9.62
C ARG A 227 -6.50 1.12 9.85
N ALA A 228 -6.08 0.16 9.04
CA ALA A 228 -4.72 -0.40 9.09
C ALA A 228 -3.69 0.66 8.68
N ASN A 229 -3.98 1.44 7.64
CA ASN A 229 -3.15 2.55 7.18
C ASN A 229 -2.99 3.61 8.27
N GLY A 230 -4.10 4.11 8.84
CA GLY A 230 -4.04 5.07 9.94
C GLY A 230 -3.30 4.53 11.18
N TYR A 231 -3.37 3.23 11.44
CA TYR A 231 -2.60 2.60 12.51
C TYR A 231 -1.10 2.51 12.18
N LEU A 232 -0.74 2.22 10.94
CA LEU A 232 0.65 2.27 10.47
C LEU A 232 1.21 3.70 10.59
N GLU A 233 0.47 4.69 10.10
CA GLU A 233 0.88 6.10 10.14
C GLU A 233 1.03 6.64 11.56
N SER A 234 0.15 6.26 12.48
CA SER A 234 0.15 6.78 13.85
C SER A 234 1.01 5.98 14.83
N SER A 235 1.34 4.71 14.54
CA SER A 235 2.03 3.81 15.47
C SER A 235 3.37 3.29 14.98
N PHE A 236 3.56 3.12 13.65
CA PHE A 236 4.83 2.66 13.10
C PHE A 236 5.77 3.82 12.78
N LEU A 237 5.31 4.82 12.05
CA LEU A 237 6.17 5.88 11.52
C LEU A 237 6.73 6.86 12.56
N PRO A 238 5.96 7.33 13.57
CA PRO A 238 6.43 8.37 14.46
C PRO A 238 7.70 8.00 15.24
N GLY A 239 8.68 8.91 15.21
CA GLY A 239 9.95 8.76 15.95
C GLY A 239 10.91 7.71 15.37
N ARG A 240 10.66 7.13 14.19
CA ARG A 240 11.57 6.22 13.53
C ARG A 240 12.44 6.92 12.50
N SER A 241 13.64 6.41 12.34
CA SER A 241 14.56 6.74 11.26
C SER A 241 14.93 5.47 10.49
N PHE A 242 15.19 5.63 9.19
CA PHE A 242 15.48 4.52 8.29
C PHE A 242 16.75 4.81 7.51
N THR A 243 17.62 3.82 7.39
CA THR A 243 18.88 3.91 6.67
C THR A 243 18.77 3.47 5.21
N SER A 244 17.78 2.63 4.90
CA SER A 244 17.50 2.10 3.56
C SER A 244 16.07 1.58 3.45
N PRO A 245 15.57 1.27 2.25
CA PRO A 245 14.29 0.57 2.07
C PRO A 245 14.28 -0.82 2.74
N GLN A 246 15.40 -1.52 2.75
CA GLN A 246 15.54 -2.82 3.41
C GLN A 246 15.42 -2.69 4.93
N ASP A 247 16.07 -1.68 5.50
CA ASP A 247 15.95 -1.36 6.93
C ASP A 247 14.51 -0.97 7.30
N PHE A 248 13.84 -0.18 6.44
CA PHE A 248 12.41 0.14 6.63
C PHE A 248 11.57 -1.15 6.71
N ASN A 249 11.74 -2.05 5.75
CA ASN A 249 10.99 -3.31 5.71
C ASN A 249 11.31 -4.20 6.92
N ALA A 250 12.56 -4.31 7.36
CA ALA A 250 12.93 -5.07 8.55
C ALA A 250 12.28 -4.51 9.84
N GLN A 251 12.26 -3.19 9.99
CA GLN A 251 11.57 -2.52 11.10
C GLN A 251 10.04 -2.69 11.00
N LEU A 252 9.47 -2.65 9.78
CA LEU A 252 8.05 -2.87 9.51
C LEU A 252 7.64 -4.30 9.88
N ASP A 253 8.40 -5.32 9.50
CA ASP A 253 8.14 -6.72 9.83
C ASP A 253 8.10 -6.93 11.36
N THR A 254 9.09 -6.35 12.07
CA THR A 254 9.13 -6.38 13.53
C THR A 254 7.90 -5.72 14.16
N TRP A 255 7.46 -4.60 13.60
CA TRP A 255 6.27 -3.91 14.08
C TRP A 255 4.98 -4.68 13.75
N LEU A 256 4.85 -5.26 12.56
CA LEU A 256 3.70 -6.05 12.13
C LEU A 256 3.47 -7.25 13.05
N ALA A 257 4.54 -7.93 13.49
CA ALA A 257 4.45 -9.02 14.45
C ALA A 257 3.72 -8.57 15.73
N ARG A 258 4.05 -7.39 16.28
CA ARG A 258 3.36 -6.81 17.45
C ARG A 258 1.98 -6.26 17.11
N ALA A 259 1.84 -5.61 15.96
CA ALA A 259 0.56 -5.02 15.52
C ALA A 259 -0.55 -6.07 15.43
N ASN A 260 -0.22 -7.28 14.99
CA ASN A 260 -1.15 -8.39 14.86
C ASN A 260 -1.49 -9.09 16.19
N THR A 261 -0.77 -8.79 17.28
CA THR A 261 -1.12 -9.28 18.63
C THR A 261 -1.99 -8.32 19.43
N ARG A 262 -2.30 -7.11 18.91
CA ARG A 262 -3.18 -6.16 19.59
C ARG A 262 -4.64 -6.65 19.60
N MET A 263 -5.37 -6.29 20.65
CA MET A 263 -6.82 -6.50 20.71
C MET A 263 -7.54 -5.56 19.72
N VAL A 264 -8.30 -6.08 18.79
CA VAL A 264 -9.12 -5.30 17.85
C VAL A 264 -10.54 -5.20 18.36
N ARG A 265 -10.96 -3.98 18.74
CA ARG A 265 -12.28 -3.73 19.34
C ARG A 265 -13.44 -4.23 18.48
N ALA A 266 -13.35 -4.11 17.16
CA ALA A 266 -14.41 -4.50 16.24
C ALA A 266 -14.68 -6.01 16.20
N THR A 267 -13.67 -6.84 16.52
CA THR A 267 -13.76 -8.31 16.53
C THR A 267 -13.68 -8.89 17.93
N GLY A 268 -13.35 -8.10 18.94
CA GLY A 268 -13.14 -8.56 20.31
C GLY A 268 -12.00 -9.56 20.46
N SER A 269 -11.04 -9.60 19.52
CA SER A 269 -9.98 -10.62 19.44
C SER A 269 -8.71 -10.07 18.81
N ARG A 270 -7.61 -10.82 18.89
CA ARG A 270 -6.34 -10.49 18.26
C ARG A 270 -6.30 -11.04 16.84
N PRO A 271 -5.77 -10.30 15.85
CA PRO A 271 -5.62 -10.82 14.48
C PRO A 271 -4.88 -12.15 14.39
N VAL A 272 -3.82 -12.32 15.18
CA VAL A 272 -3.01 -13.55 15.22
C VAL A 272 -3.81 -14.78 15.66
N ASP A 273 -4.83 -14.61 16.52
CA ASP A 273 -5.67 -15.73 17.00
C ASP A 273 -6.72 -16.11 15.95
N ARG A 274 -7.02 -15.21 15.00
CA ARG A 274 -8.05 -15.39 13.96
C ARG A 274 -7.49 -15.74 12.58
N ILE A 275 -6.19 -15.63 12.37
CA ILE A 275 -5.60 -15.90 11.04
C ILE A 275 -5.67 -17.38 10.65
N GLY A 276 -5.70 -18.30 11.61
CA GLY A 276 -5.82 -19.73 11.35
C GLY A 276 -7.09 -20.08 10.56
N PRO A 277 -8.29 -19.76 11.08
CA PRO A 277 -9.55 -19.89 10.32
C PRO A 277 -9.57 -19.17 8.99
N ASP A 278 -8.98 -17.97 8.91
CA ASP A 278 -8.87 -17.21 7.66
C ASP A 278 -8.07 -17.98 6.60
N ARG A 279 -6.89 -18.50 6.95
CA ARG A 279 -6.07 -19.35 6.06
C ARG A 279 -6.79 -20.61 5.62
N ALA A 280 -7.50 -21.25 6.53
CA ALA A 280 -8.24 -22.47 6.21
C ALA A 280 -9.37 -22.24 5.19
N GLY A 281 -9.95 -21.04 5.15
CA GLY A 281 -10.94 -20.63 4.16
C GLY A 281 -10.37 -20.16 2.81
N MET A 282 -9.06 -19.91 2.75
CA MET A 282 -8.34 -19.46 1.55
C MET A 282 -8.00 -20.62 0.61
N LEU A 283 -7.53 -20.27 -0.57
CA LEU A 283 -6.97 -21.20 -1.56
C LEU A 283 -5.50 -21.49 -1.22
N ALA A 284 -5.02 -22.68 -1.61
CA ALA A 284 -3.59 -22.99 -1.52
C ALA A 284 -2.77 -22.09 -2.46
N LEU A 285 -1.49 -21.90 -2.12
CA LEU A 285 -0.55 -21.26 -3.04
C LEU A 285 -0.44 -22.08 -4.34
N PRO A 286 -0.28 -21.40 -5.49
CA PRO A 286 -0.11 -22.11 -6.76
C PRO A 286 1.22 -22.89 -6.76
N PRO A 287 1.28 -24.02 -7.48
CA PRO A 287 2.50 -24.82 -7.59
C PRO A 287 3.63 -24.10 -8.35
N VAL A 288 3.29 -23.12 -9.17
CA VAL A 288 4.23 -22.27 -9.90
C VAL A 288 3.98 -20.81 -9.52
N PRO A 289 5.01 -20.07 -9.08
CA PRO A 289 4.89 -18.66 -8.77
C PRO A 289 4.37 -17.85 -9.98
N PRO A 290 3.52 -16.84 -9.76
CA PRO A 290 3.13 -15.94 -10.85
C PRO A 290 4.33 -15.12 -11.34
N THR A 291 4.36 -14.82 -12.62
CA THR A 291 5.34 -13.88 -13.19
C THR A 291 5.02 -12.49 -12.67
N THR A 292 5.96 -11.88 -11.94
CA THR A 292 5.83 -10.56 -11.34
C THR A 292 7.09 -9.73 -11.61
N GLY A 293 7.07 -8.47 -11.22
CA GLY A 293 8.19 -7.57 -11.38
C GLY A 293 8.30 -7.01 -12.79
N PHE A 294 9.49 -6.53 -13.11
CA PHE A 294 9.82 -6.02 -14.44
C PHE A 294 10.27 -7.19 -15.34
N VAL A 295 9.76 -7.25 -16.56
CA VAL A 295 10.16 -8.22 -17.57
C VAL A 295 10.40 -7.49 -18.88
N SER A 296 11.54 -7.73 -19.51
CA SER A 296 11.89 -7.16 -20.81
C SER A 296 12.84 -8.08 -21.56
N ARG A 297 12.78 -8.03 -22.89
CA ARG A 297 13.74 -8.70 -23.77
C ARG A 297 14.39 -7.67 -24.65
N VAL A 298 15.70 -7.50 -24.51
CA VAL A 298 16.45 -6.43 -25.17
C VAL A 298 17.68 -7.01 -25.89
N ARG A 299 18.10 -6.37 -26.99
CA ARG A 299 19.37 -6.66 -27.61
C ARG A 299 20.48 -5.98 -26.82
N LEU A 300 21.44 -6.75 -26.30
CA LEU A 300 22.52 -6.19 -25.49
C LEU A 300 23.41 -5.28 -26.35
N PRO A 301 23.54 -3.98 -25.97
CA PRO A 301 24.36 -3.03 -26.71
C PRO A 301 25.86 -3.26 -26.46
N ARG A 302 26.72 -2.54 -27.18
CA ARG A 302 28.19 -2.67 -27.11
C ARG A 302 28.80 -2.29 -25.75
N ASP A 303 28.11 -1.46 -24.99
CA ASP A 303 28.51 -1.09 -23.63
C ASP A 303 28.20 -2.16 -22.58
N TYR A 304 27.52 -3.22 -22.97
CA TYR A 304 27.12 -4.40 -22.16
C TYR A 304 26.30 -4.04 -20.91
N TYR A 305 25.45 -3.01 -20.98
CA TYR A 305 24.52 -2.66 -19.91
C TYR A 305 23.07 -2.75 -20.37
N VAL A 306 22.20 -3.14 -19.44
CA VAL A 306 20.74 -3.08 -19.60
C VAL A 306 20.16 -2.09 -18.61
N ARG A 307 19.08 -1.41 -19.00
CA ARG A 307 18.43 -0.42 -18.16
C ARG A 307 17.18 -0.95 -17.49
N VAL A 308 17.14 -0.86 -16.15
CA VAL A 308 15.97 -1.20 -15.33
C VAL A 308 15.70 -0.03 -14.37
N ALA A 309 14.47 0.50 -14.37
CA ALA A 309 14.02 1.57 -13.47
C ALA A 309 14.99 2.77 -13.37
N SER A 310 15.52 3.22 -14.54
CA SER A 310 16.49 4.33 -14.68
C SER A 310 17.91 4.04 -14.13
N ASN A 311 18.26 2.79 -13.88
CA ASN A 311 19.61 2.35 -13.51
C ASN A 311 20.17 1.41 -14.56
N ASP A 312 21.48 1.44 -14.77
CA ASP A 312 22.19 0.60 -15.73
C ASP A 312 22.89 -0.55 -14.99
N TYR A 313 22.68 -1.78 -15.47
CA TYR A 313 23.22 -3.02 -14.89
C TYR A 313 24.09 -3.72 -15.90
N SER A 314 25.32 -4.08 -15.53
CA SER A 314 26.24 -4.77 -16.43
C SER A 314 25.80 -6.21 -16.69
N VAL A 315 26.08 -6.69 -17.88
CA VAL A 315 25.78 -8.05 -18.36
C VAL A 315 27.06 -8.67 -18.87
N ASP A 316 27.18 -9.99 -18.84
CA ASP A 316 28.29 -10.69 -19.45
C ASP A 316 28.49 -10.24 -20.92
N PRO A 317 29.61 -9.61 -21.25
CA PRO A 317 29.82 -9.01 -22.57
C PRO A 317 29.89 -10.04 -23.70
N ARG A 318 29.97 -11.34 -23.40
CA ARG A 318 29.84 -12.42 -24.42
C ARG A 318 28.46 -12.44 -25.06
N ALA A 319 27.46 -11.83 -24.45
CA ALA A 319 26.12 -11.69 -24.99
C ALA A 319 25.92 -10.42 -25.85
N ILE A 320 26.95 -9.58 -26.06
CA ILE A 320 26.85 -8.35 -26.89
C ILE A 320 26.27 -8.69 -28.28
N GLY A 321 25.29 -7.89 -28.72
CA GLY A 321 24.59 -8.06 -29.98
C GLY A 321 23.54 -9.16 -30.04
N ARG A 322 23.36 -9.91 -28.95
CA ARG A 322 22.34 -10.96 -28.79
C ARG A 322 21.16 -10.44 -27.93
N PHE A 323 20.03 -11.15 -28.00
CA PHE A 323 18.90 -10.86 -27.14
C PHE A 323 19.11 -11.48 -25.76
N VAL A 324 18.93 -10.69 -24.72
CA VAL A 324 18.93 -11.12 -23.32
C VAL A 324 17.55 -10.90 -22.72
N ASP A 325 17.12 -11.78 -21.83
CA ASP A 325 15.90 -11.63 -21.06
C ASP A 325 16.26 -11.00 -19.72
N VAL A 326 15.58 -9.90 -19.38
CA VAL A 326 15.81 -9.11 -18.17
C VAL A 326 14.58 -9.23 -17.29
N THR A 327 14.76 -9.68 -16.06
CA THR A 327 13.72 -9.73 -15.05
C THR A 327 14.18 -8.97 -13.82
N ALA A 328 13.26 -8.28 -13.13
CA ALA A 328 13.57 -7.68 -11.85
C ALA A 328 12.39 -7.83 -10.89
N ASP A 329 12.64 -8.45 -9.74
CA ASP A 329 11.74 -8.46 -8.59
C ASP A 329 11.99 -7.25 -7.68
N LEU A 330 11.57 -7.29 -6.41
CA LEU A 330 11.74 -6.16 -5.48
C LEU A 330 13.20 -5.93 -5.08
N GLU A 331 14.05 -6.95 -5.13
CA GLU A 331 15.42 -6.92 -4.58
C GLU A 331 16.50 -7.25 -5.61
N THR A 332 16.15 -7.97 -6.67
CA THR A 332 17.13 -8.53 -7.62
C THR A 332 16.81 -8.14 -9.05
N VAL A 333 17.84 -7.83 -9.82
CA VAL A 333 17.81 -7.77 -11.29
C VAL A 333 18.57 -8.97 -11.82
N ARG A 334 17.90 -9.81 -12.56
CA ARG A 334 18.46 -11.01 -13.20
C ARG A 334 18.41 -10.87 -14.71
N ILE A 335 19.52 -11.12 -15.35
CA ILE A 335 19.66 -11.11 -16.79
C ILE A 335 20.06 -12.51 -17.24
N THR A 336 19.32 -13.07 -18.21
CA THR A 336 19.62 -14.39 -18.75
C THR A 336 19.88 -14.33 -20.24
N PHE A 337 20.80 -15.15 -20.68
CA PHE A 337 21.13 -15.36 -22.07
C PHE A 337 21.12 -16.87 -22.37
N GLU A 338 20.31 -17.30 -23.35
CA GLU A 338 20.14 -18.71 -23.70
C GLU A 338 19.85 -19.63 -22.49
N GLY A 339 19.00 -19.12 -21.56
CA GLY A 339 18.60 -19.85 -20.34
C GLY A 339 19.67 -19.91 -19.24
N ARG A 340 20.80 -19.24 -19.39
CA ARG A 340 21.89 -19.16 -18.38
C ARG A 340 21.96 -17.74 -17.82
N ASP A 341 22.35 -17.61 -16.56
CA ASP A 341 22.58 -16.31 -15.96
C ASP A 341 23.74 -15.60 -16.66
N ALA A 342 23.47 -14.39 -17.14
CA ALA A 342 24.43 -13.48 -17.74
C ALA A 342 24.67 -12.22 -16.87
N GLY A 343 23.95 -12.09 -15.76
CA GLY A 343 24.12 -11.07 -14.74
C GLY A 343 23.07 -11.20 -13.67
N ILE A 344 23.49 -11.05 -12.40
CA ILE A 344 22.61 -10.99 -11.23
C ILE A 344 23.10 -9.85 -10.36
N HIS A 345 22.22 -8.90 -10.06
CA HIS A 345 22.56 -7.72 -9.30
C HIS A 345 21.50 -7.41 -8.24
N HIS A 346 21.90 -6.79 -7.14
CA HIS A 346 20.95 -6.13 -6.24
C HIS A 346 20.26 -4.98 -6.96
N ARG A 347 18.92 -4.96 -6.89
CA ARG A 347 18.13 -3.90 -7.47
C ARG A 347 18.30 -2.61 -6.69
N SER A 348 18.80 -1.58 -7.34
CA SER A 348 18.85 -0.23 -6.78
C SER A 348 17.49 0.44 -6.83
N TRP A 349 17.03 0.97 -5.69
CA TRP A 349 15.82 1.80 -5.62
C TRP A 349 16.12 3.29 -5.86
N GLY A 350 17.41 3.65 -5.98
CA GLY A 350 17.88 4.94 -6.45
C GLY A 350 17.67 5.13 -7.95
N ARG A 351 18.18 6.23 -8.51
CA ARG A 351 18.13 6.54 -9.94
C ARG A 351 19.48 6.95 -10.46
N GLY A 352 19.71 6.70 -11.77
CA GLY A 352 20.92 7.13 -12.45
C GLY A 352 22.19 6.43 -11.98
N ARG A 353 22.05 5.24 -11.38
CA ARG A 353 23.19 4.44 -10.94
C ARG A 353 23.65 3.49 -12.03
N THR A 354 24.97 3.28 -12.11
CA THR A 354 25.59 2.24 -12.90
C THR A 354 26.09 1.15 -11.93
N ILE A 355 25.51 -0.02 -12.03
CA ILE A 355 25.82 -1.19 -11.19
C ILE A 355 26.63 -2.16 -12.05
N THR A 356 27.91 -2.30 -11.71
CA THR A 356 28.87 -3.05 -12.52
C THR A 356 29.38 -4.26 -11.73
N ASP A 357 29.30 -5.44 -12.34
CA ASP A 357 29.99 -6.62 -11.85
C ASP A 357 31.45 -6.57 -12.36
N PRO A 358 32.46 -6.64 -11.45
CA PRO A 358 33.87 -6.68 -11.85
C PRO A 358 34.22 -7.81 -12.81
N ALA A 359 33.55 -8.96 -12.71
CA ALA A 359 33.76 -10.09 -13.63
C ALA A 359 33.39 -9.75 -15.09
N HIS A 360 32.33 -8.92 -15.28
CA HIS A 360 31.94 -8.45 -16.60
C HIS A 360 32.98 -7.52 -17.21
N VAL A 361 33.62 -6.69 -16.38
CA VAL A 361 34.72 -5.80 -16.83
C VAL A 361 35.93 -6.60 -17.31
N GLU A 362 36.30 -7.65 -16.55
CA GLU A 362 37.44 -8.52 -16.95
C GLU A 362 37.12 -9.31 -18.22
N ALA A 363 35.91 -9.84 -18.36
CA ALA A 363 35.46 -10.49 -19.57
C ALA A 363 35.48 -9.53 -20.78
N ALA A 364 35.07 -8.26 -20.59
CA ALA A 364 35.11 -7.25 -21.62
C ALA A 364 36.55 -6.89 -22.05
N LYS A 365 37.52 -6.87 -21.12
CA LYS A 365 38.94 -6.67 -21.44
C LYS A 365 39.47 -7.81 -22.33
N THR A 366 39.17 -9.06 -21.94
CA THR A 366 39.56 -10.24 -22.72
C THR A 366 39.01 -10.20 -24.15
N LEU A 367 37.70 -9.91 -24.30
CA LEU A 367 37.08 -9.78 -25.62
C LEU A 367 37.67 -8.63 -26.46
N ARG A 368 38.01 -7.51 -25.82
CA ARG A 368 38.63 -6.37 -26.50
C ARG A 368 40.03 -6.71 -26.99
N THR A 369 40.85 -7.44 -26.20
CA THR A 369 42.15 -7.91 -26.60
C THR A 369 42.04 -8.89 -27.77
N ALA A 370 41.11 -9.83 -27.74
CA ALA A 370 40.87 -10.75 -28.84
C ALA A 370 40.39 -10.03 -30.12
N PHE A 371 39.57 -8.97 -30.00
CA PHE A 371 39.16 -8.13 -31.11
C PHE A 371 40.31 -7.32 -31.73
N GLN A 372 41.22 -6.83 -30.90
CA GLN A 372 42.42 -6.06 -31.37
C GLN A 372 43.49 -6.96 -32.00
N ASN A 373 43.58 -8.22 -31.53
CA ASN A 373 44.52 -9.21 -32.01
C ASN A 373 43.72 -10.43 -32.49
N PRO A 374 43.02 -10.34 -33.61
CA PRO A 374 42.30 -11.50 -34.13
C PRO A 374 43.28 -12.63 -34.41
N PRO A 375 42.92 -13.89 -34.10
CA PRO A 375 43.73 -15.03 -34.51
C PRO A 375 43.90 -14.97 -36.02
N ALA A 376 45.09 -15.31 -36.49
CA ALA A 376 45.32 -15.45 -37.93
C ALA A 376 44.23 -16.36 -38.51
N PRO A 377 43.65 -16.02 -39.66
CA PRO A 377 42.71 -16.93 -40.31
C PRO A 377 43.38 -18.32 -40.39
N PRO A 378 42.64 -19.41 -40.14
CA PRO A 378 43.21 -20.72 -40.30
C PRO A 378 43.83 -20.76 -41.70
N GLU A 379 45.13 -21.15 -41.80
CA GLU A 379 45.71 -21.43 -43.09
C GLU A 379 44.72 -22.35 -43.79
N GLU A 380 44.21 -21.93 -44.94
CA GLU A 380 43.41 -22.79 -45.79
C GLU A 380 44.27 -23.97 -46.17
N THR A 381 44.28 -24.97 -45.31
CA THR A 381 44.82 -26.28 -45.71
C THR A 381 43.84 -26.78 -46.78
N ASP A 382 44.28 -26.62 -48.02
CA ASP A 382 43.63 -27.20 -49.21
C ASP A 382 43.71 -28.74 -49.15
N ALA A 383 43.19 -29.30 -48.04
CA ALA A 383 43.20 -30.73 -47.75
C ALA A 383 42.27 -31.54 -48.67
N LEU A 384 41.47 -30.85 -49.50
CA LEU A 384 40.50 -31.52 -50.36
C LEU A 384 40.54 -31.05 -51.84
N GLY A 385 41.48 -30.19 -52.27
CA GLY A 385 41.58 -29.72 -53.64
C GLY A 385 40.28 -29.07 -54.20
N LEU A 386 39.47 -28.50 -53.32
CA LEU A 386 38.16 -27.92 -53.66
C LEU A 386 38.22 -26.43 -53.98
N LEU A 387 39.33 -25.75 -53.63
CA LEU A 387 39.58 -24.36 -54.04
C LEU A 387 40.33 -24.40 -55.38
N ARG A 388 39.63 -24.42 -56.47
CA ARG A 388 40.20 -24.21 -57.79
C ARG A 388 40.46 -22.76 -58.02
N ASP A 389 41.60 -22.40 -58.60
CA ASP A 389 41.90 -21.07 -59.06
C ASP A 389 40.77 -20.54 -59.94
N LEU A 390 40.36 -19.32 -59.79
CA LEU A 390 39.36 -18.67 -60.65
C LEU A 390 39.72 -18.84 -62.15
N ALA A 391 41.02 -18.82 -62.45
CA ALA A 391 41.54 -19.11 -63.83
C ALA A 391 41.21 -20.54 -64.32
N ASP A 392 40.99 -21.53 -63.47
CA ASP A 392 40.55 -22.85 -63.83
C ASP A 392 39.06 -22.90 -64.16
N TYR A 393 38.25 -22.06 -63.48
CA TYR A 393 36.85 -21.90 -63.87
C TYR A 393 36.69 -21.17 -65.19
N ASP A 394 37.49 -20.10 -65.42
CA ASP A 394 37.45 -19.34 -66.64
C ASP A 394 37.83 -20.26 -67.84
N ARG A 395 38.82 -21.11 -67.63
CA ARG A 395 39.25 -22.10 -68.62
C ARG A 395 38.20 -23.17 -68.85
N ALA A 396 37.56 -23.65 -67.83
CA ALA A 396 36.52 -24.70 -67.91
C ALA A 396 35.23 -24.19 -68.59
N PHE A 397 34.91 -22.93 -68.45
CA PHE A 397 33.70 -22.26 -68.98
C PHE A 397 34.00 -21.54 -70.33
N GLY A 398 35.24 -21.59 -70.84
CA GLY A 398 35.60 -21.02 -72.15
C GLY A 398 35.54 -19.49 -72.21
N VAL A 399 35.65 -18.84 -71.01
CA VAL A 399 35.64 -17.37 -70.93
C VAL A 399 37.07 -16.88 -70.98
N ALA A 400 37.51 -16.53 -72.20
CA ALA A 400 38.81 -15.86 -72.41
C ALA A 400 38.59 -14.34 -72.20
N PHE A 401 39.06 -13.77 -71.07
CA PHE A 401 39.20 -12.33 -70.95
C PHE A 401 40.45 -11.92 -71.76
N GLU A 402 40.27 -11.34 -72.91
CA GLU A 402 41.34 -10.62 -73.59
C GLU A 402 41.84 -9.49 -72.70
N HIS A 403 43.10 -9.54 -72.34
CA HIS A 403 43.76 -8.43 -71.63
C HIS A 403 43.75 -7.20 -72.55
N GLY A 404 42.76 -6.36 -72.37
CA GLY A 404 42.70 -5.05 -72.98
C GLY A 404 43.85 -4.18 -72.43
N GLN A 405 44.77 -3.88 -73.43
CA GLN A 405 45.83 -2.91 -73.20
C GLN A 405 45.28 -1.56 -72.64
N VAL A 406 45.76 -1.15 -71.49
CA VAL A 406 45.66 0.22 -71.06
C VAL A 406 46.61 1.05 -71.93
N LEU A 407 46.07 1.79 -72.88
CA LEU A 407 46.77 2.83 -73.58
C LEU A 407 46.68 4.13 -72.72
N SER A 408 47.87 4.65 -72.39
CA SER A 408 48.32 5.95 -71.89
C SER A 408 47.27 7.00 -71.55
#